data_cce7bb00fccdb5e14243be67f3ae99c8
#
_entry.id   cce7bb00fccdb5e14243be67f3ae99c8
#
_cell.length_a   1.000
_cell.length_b   1.000
_cell.length_c   1.000
_cell.angle_alpha   90.00
_cell.angle_beta   90.00
_cell.angle_gamma   90.00
#
_symmetry.space_group_name_H-M   'P 1'
#
loop_
_entity.id
_entity.type
_entity.pdbx_description
1 polymer ?
#
loop_
_entity_poly.entity_id
_entity_poly.type
_entity_poly.pdbx_seq_one_letter_code
_entity_poly.pdbx_strand_id
1 'polypeptide(L)'
;MVIRHVAVVGAGIAGLACARRLVASGHQVKVYDKGRGVGGRAATRRIRVGESDLRFDHGAQYFTARDPAFRIEVDRLVAAGAVVRYPNTLIGITDTARSRLPDELRFVGAPGMNAMAKALADGLDVETSCQVEACTRDARGWALSLSTGATTGPFDNIVIAAPAEQAASLLLPIAPALAREAQAARTSPCWATMLAFSSPIRVDFEAARVSDSSPLAWVALMKGNNGAYSCWALHAKPDWSTENIEQSAEWVADRLARAFAGIARIDRQPVHASAHRWRYAQVQFSAGTPFGWDEDLGIGVCGDWRLGPRIELAWQSGDALGSKITRTNMR
;
A
#
# COMPACT_ATOMS: atom_id res chain seq x y z
N MET A 1 -12.67 12.84 -28.94
CA MET A 1 -11.71 12.44 -27.90
C MET A 1 -10.73 11.44 -28.53
N VAL A 2 -9.43 11.71 -28.44
CA VAL A 2 -8.39 10.79 -28.96
C VAL A 2 -8.15 9.68 -27.93
N ILE A 3 -8.31 8.42 -28.35
CA ILE A 3 -7.98 7.26 -27.53
C ILE A 3 -6.45 7.19 -27.42
N ARG A 4 -5.92 7.06 -26.20
CA ARG A 4 -4.49 6.92 -25.92
C ARG A 4 -4.18 5.54 -25.38
N HIS A 5 -3.00 5.05 -25.72
CA HIS A 5 -2.39 3.89 -25.10
C HIS A 5 -1.55 4.37 -23.92
N VAL A 6 -1.89 3.96 -22.72
CA VAL A 6 -1.24 4.42 -21.49
C VAL A 6 -0.65 3.25 -20.71
N ALA A 7 0.64 3.32 -20.37
CA ALA A 7 1.24 2.40 -19.42
C ALA A 7 1.21 2.99 -18.01
N VAL A 8 0.82 2.18 -17.02
CA VAL A 8 0.87 2.53 -15.61
C VAL A 8 1.87 1.60 -14.90
N VAL A 9 2.90 2.17 -14.29
CA VAL A 9 3.94 1.45 -13.56
C VAL A 9 3.63 1.47 -12.08
N GLY A 10 3.14 0.33 -11.56
CA GLY A 10 2.71 0.10 -10.17
C GLY A 10 1.20 -0.12 -10.05
N ALA A 11 0.81 -1.31 -9.58
CA ALA A 11 -0.57 -1.69 -9.27
C ALA A 11 -0.91 -1.47 -7.78
N GLY A 12 -0.34 -0.43 -7.15
CA GLY A 12 -0.79 0.08 -5.87
C GLY A 12 -2.11 0.86 -6.00
N ILE A 13 -2.66 1.33 -4.88
CA ILE A 13 -3.95 2.05 -4.87
C ILE A 13 -3.96 3.26 -5.81
N ALA A 14 -2.87 4.04 -5.86
CA ALA A 14 -2.77 5.20 -6.75
C ALA A 14 -2.77 4.80 -8.23
N GLY A 15 -1.95 3.80 -8.61
CA GLY A 15 -1.89 3.33 -10.00
C GLY A 15 -3.21 2.73 -10.48
N LEU A 16 -3.86 1.93 -9.63
CA LEU A 16 -5.18 1.35 -9.94
C LEU A 16 -6.27 2.41 -10.05
N ALA A 17 -6.27 3.44 -9.19
CA ALA A 17 -7.22 4.56 -9.28
C ALA A 17 -7.02 5.34 -10.59
N CYS A 18 -5.77 5.64 -10.96
CA CYS A 18 -5.43 6.29 -12.23
C CYS A 18 -5.88 5.44 -13.43
N ALA A 19 -5.54 4.15 -13.44
CA ALA A 19 -5.90 3.24 -14.53
C ALA A 19 -7.42 3.15 -14.71
N ARG A 20 -8.19 2.99 -13.63
CA ARG A 20 -9.66 2.98 -13.67
C ARG A 20 -10.23 4.27 -14.27
N ARG A 21 -9.73 5.43 -13.83
CA ARG A 21 -10.16 6.72 -14.37
C ARG A 21 -9.92 6.82 -15.88
N LEU A 22 -8.74 6.36 -16.33
CA LEU A 22 -8.37 6.38 -17.75
C LEU A 22 -9.25 5.42 -18.58
N VAL A 23 -9.44 4.18 -18.13
CA VAL A 23 -10.31 3.19 -18.79
C VAL A 23 -11.75 3.68 -18.85
N ALA A 24 -12.28 4.24 -17.75
CA ALA A 24 -13.63 4.83 -17.72
C ALA A 24 -13.79 6.01 -18.70
N SER A 25 -12.69 6.63 -19.11
CA SER A 25 -12.65 7.70 -20.13
C SER A 25 -12.31 7.17 -21.53
N GLY A 26 -12.34 5.85 -21.76
CA GLY A 26 -12.17 5.21 -23.07
C GLY A 26 -10.72 5.04 -23.53
N HIS A 27 -9.72 5.25 -22.66
CA HIS A 27 -8.31 4.98 -22.98
C HIS A 27 -7.98 3.49 -22.86
N GLN A 28 -7.00 3.03 -23.62
CA GLN A 28 -6.41 1.69 -23.47
C GLN A 28 -5.28 1.76 -22.46
N VAL A 29 -5.39 0.98 -21.38
CA VAL A 29 -4.44 1.05 -20.26
C VAL A 29 -3.87 -0.31 -19.97
N LYS A 30 -2.55 -0.40 -19.85
CA LYS A 30 -1.86 -1.58 -19.32
C LYS A 30 -1.09 -1.22 -18.07
N VAL A 31 -1.29 -2.01 -17.01
CA VAL A 31 -0.64 -1.81 -15.70
C VAL A 31 0.43 -2.85 -15.49
N TYR A 32 1.62 -2.44 -15.07
CA TYR A 32 2.74 -3.33 -14.76
C TYR A 32 3.08 -3.25 -13.28
N ASP A 33 3.24 -4.39 -12.60
CA ASP A 33 3.65 -4.42 -11.20
C ASP A 33 4.71 -5.49 -10.95
N LYS A 34 5.74 -5.14 -10.19
CA LYS A 34 6.82 -6.06 -9.82
C LYS A 34 6.38 -7.11 -8.79
N GLY A 35 5.31 -6.85 -8.05
CA GLY A 35 4.76 -7.76 -7.06
C GLY A 35 4.03 -8.94 -7.70
N ARG A 36 3.91 -10.04 -6.95
CA ARG A 36 3.14 -11.23 -7.37
C ARG A 36 1.62 -11.00 -7.38
N GLY A 37 1.16 -9.81 -7.02
CA GLY A 37 -0.24 -9.42 -6.98
C GLY A 37 -0.40 -7.94 -6.74
N VAL A 38 -1.60 -7.44 -7.00
CA VAL A 38 -1.96 -6.02 -6.84
C VAL A 38 -2.04 -5.57 -5.39
N GLY A 39 -1.95 -4.26 -5.17
CA GLY A 39 -2.17 -3.60 -3.88
C GLY A 39 -0.93 -2.93 -3.29
N GLY A 40 0.29 -3.32 -3.71
CA GLY A 40 1.52 -2.73 -3.17
C GLY A 40 1.55 -2.80 -1.63
N ARG A 41 1.59 -1.67 -0.94
CA ARG A 41 1.56 -1.60 0.53
C ARG A 41 0.20 -1.93 1.16
N ALA A 42 -0.86 -2.11 0.41
CA ALA A 42 -2.13 -2.70 0.85
C ALA A 42 -2.18 -4.23 0.60
N ALA A 43 -1.01 -4.89 0.56
CA ALA A 43 -0.91 -6.32 0.32
C ALA A 43 -1.27 -7.16 1.55
N THR A 44 -1.86 -8.32 1.29
CA THR A 44 -2.09 -9.38 2.29
C THR A 44 -1.13 -10.52 2.03
N ARG A 45 -0.34 -10.91 3.02
CA ARG A 45 0.58 -12.05 2.95
C ARG A 45 -0.15 -13.32 3.35
N ARG A 46 0.07 -14.40 2.60
CA ARG A 46 -0.38 -15.75 2.96
C ARG A 46 0.80 -16.55 3.49
N ILE A 47 0.56 -17.24 4.61
CA ILE A 47 1.58 -18.03 5.30
C ILE A 47 0.96 -19.39 5.64
N ARG A 48 1.61 -20.47 5.25
CA ARG A 48 1.21 -21.82 5.60
C ARG A 48 1.71 -22.17 7.01
N VAL A 49 0.78 -22.52 7.90
CA VAL A 49 1.09 -22.99 9.27
C VAL A 49 0.32 -24.29 9.49
N GLY A 50 1.06 -25.40 9.57
CA GLY A 50 0.45 -26.73 9.50
C GLY A 50 -0.35 -26.91 8.21
N GLU A 51 -1.63 -27.26 8.32
CA GLU A 51 -2.53 -27.41 7.17
C GLU A 51 -3.32 -26.13 6.83
N SER A 52 -3.12 -25.05 7.60
CA SER A 52 -3.89 -23.81 7.44
C SER A 52 -3.14 -22.74 6.65
N ASP A 53 -3.83 -22.10 5.72
CA ASP A 53 -3.35 -20.91 5.02
C ASP A 53 -3.82 -19.66 5.75
N LEU A 54 -2.92 -19.04 6.50
CA LEU A 54 -3.18 -17.85 7.29
C LEU A 54 -2.92 -16.58 6.48
N ARG A 55 -3.73 -15.53 6.73
CA ARG A 55 -3.65 -14.24 6.06
C ARG A 55 -3.24 -13.15 7.05
N PHE A 56 -2.30 -12.31 6.59
CA PHE A 56 -1.78 -11.20 7.37
C PHE A 56 -1.72 -9.92 6.52
N ASP A 57 -2.41 -8.89 6.96
CA ASP A 57 -2.29 -7.54 6.40
C ASP A 57 -1.09 -6.87 7.05
N HIS A 58 0.08 -7.06 6.44
CA HIS A 58 1.37 -6.65 6.98
C HIS A 58 1.82 -5.26 6.51
N GLY A 59 1.03 -4.62 5.66
CA GLY A 59 1.21 -3.24 5.22
C GLY A 59 0.14 -2.32 5.85
N ALA A 60 -0.74 -1.71 5.05
CA ALA A 60 -1.83 -0.90 5.57
C ALA A 60 -2.76 -1.74 6.46
N GLN A 61 -3.07 -1.20 7.65
CA GLN A 61 -3.83 -1.92 8.68
C GLN A 61 -5.31 -1.56 8.68
N TYR A 62 -5.64 -0.37 8.26
CA TYR A 62 -6.99 0.15 8.05
C TYR A 62 -6.90 1.41 7.20
N PHE A 63 -8.04 1.91 6.78
CA PHE A 63 -8.15 3.23 6.17
C PHE A 63 -9.44 3.94 6.60
N THR A 64 -9.46 5.25 6.38
CA THR A 64 -10.62 6.12 6.58
C THR A 64 -11.04 6.69 5.23
N ALA A 65 -12.30 7.11 5.10
CA ALA A 65 -12.84 7.76 3.91
C ALA A 65 -13.50 9.08 4.33
N ARG A 66 -12.83 10.19 4.10
CA ARG A 66 -13.27 11.54 4.45
C ARG A 66 -13.66 12.35 3.22
N ASP A 67 -12.93 12.14 2.11
CA ASP A 67 -13.22 12.76 0.83
C ASP A 67 -14.52 12.20 0.22
N PRO A 68 -15.44 13.05 -0.28
CA PRO A 68 -16.71 12.59 -0.82
C PRO A 68 -16.59 11.63 -2.01
N ALA A 69 -15.64 11.87 -2.93
CA ALA A 69 -15.45 11.01 -4.10
C ALA A 69 -14.87 9.64 -3.70
N PHE A 70 -13.89 9.64 -2.77
CA PHE A 70 -13.36 8.40 -2.23
C PHE A 70 -14.39 7.63 -1.41
N ARG A 71 -15.30 8.31 -0.70
CA ARG A 71 -16.39 7.67 0.04
C ARG A 71 -17.33 6.91 -0.89
N ILE A 72 -17.70 7.50 -2.04
CA ILE A 72 -18.51 6.82 -3.07
C ILE A 72 -17.83 5.53 -3.53
N GLU A 73 -16.51 5.59 -3.78
CA GLU A 73 -15.75 4.38 -4.14
C GLU A 73 -15.72 3.34 -3.03
N VAL A 74 -15.54 3.76 -1.78
CA VAL A 74 -15.58 2.86 -0.61
C VAL A 74 -16.96 2.22 -0.44
N ASP A 75 -18.05 2.97 -0.62
CA ASP A 75 -19.41 2.44 -0.55
C ASP A 75 -19.66 1.39 -1.64
N ARG A 76 -19.15 1.60 -2.86
CA ARG A 76 -19.15 0.60 -3.95
C ARG A 76 -18.39 -0.67 -3.56
N LEU A 77 -17.20 -0.52 -2.94
CA LEU A 77 -16.38 -1.64 -2.48
C LEU A 77 -17.03 -2.40 -1.31
N VAL A 78 -17.72 -1.71 -0.43
CA VAL A 78 -18.52 -2.32 0.66
C VAL A 78 -19.68 -3.13 0.08
N ALA A 79 -20.42 -2.56 -0.88
CA ALA A 79 -21.51 -3.26 -1.55
C ALA A 79 -21.03 -4.51 -2.30
N ALA A 80 -19.81 -4.49 -2.84
CA ALA A 80 -19.16 -5.64 -3.48
C ALA A 80 -18.57 -6.65 -2.46
N GLY A 81 -18.65 -6.42 -1.16
CA GLY A 81 -18.07 -7.27 -0.12
C GLY A 81 -16.54 -7.25 -0.05
N ALA A 82 -15.87 -6.37 -0.79
CA ALA A 82 -14.42 -6.26 -0.82
C ALA A 82 -13.85 -5.44 0.34
N VAL A 83 -14.70 -4.67 1.05
CA VAL A 83 -14.34 -3.82 2.17
C VAL A 83 -15.37 -3.95 3.29
N VAL A 84 -14.92 -3.96 4.53
CA VAL A 84 -15.76 -4.01 5.74
C VAL A 84 -15.26 -3.02 6.80
N ARG A 85 -16.12 -2.71 7.77
CA ARG A 85 -15.74 -1.90 8.94
C ARG A 85 -14.86 -2.69 9.90
N TYR A 86 -13.78 -2.05 10.41
CA TYR A 86 -12.86 -2.64 11.38
C TYR A 86 -11.83 -1.60 11.86
N PRO A 87 -11.32 -1.70 13.08
CA PRO A 87 -11.72 -2.61 14.16
C PRO A 87 -12.97 -2.10 14.87
N ASN A 88 -13.68 -2.99 15.59
CA ASN A 88 -14.80 -2.59 16.47
C ASN A 88 -14.28 -1.98 17.77
N THR A 89 -13.12 -2.48 18.27
CA THR A 89 -12.49 -1.98 19.49
C THR A 89 -11.04 -1.57 19.19
N LEU A 90 -10.80 -0.25 19.18
CA LEU A 90 -9.49 0.35 19.06
C LEU A 90 -9.12 1.11 20.31
N ILE A 91 -7.97 0.79 20.89
CA ILE A 91 -7.44 1.47 22.08
C ILE A 91 -6.13 2.18 21.82
N GLY A 92 -5.80 3.15 22.65
CA GLY A 92 -4.46 3.72 22.82
C GLY A 92 -3.78 3.08 24.04
N ILE A 93 -2.52 2.73 23.88
CA ILE A 93 -1.67 2.19 24.95
C ILE A 93 -0.48 3.12 25.12
N THR A 94 -0.28 3.59 26.36
CA THR A 94 0.90 4.36 26.80
C THR A 94 1.59 3.60 27.94
N ASP A 95 2.72 4.08 28.43
CA ASP A 95 3.41 3.49 29.58
C ASP A 95 2.54 3.43 30.86
N THR A 96 1.58 4.34 30.99
CA THR A 96 0.78 4.51 32.21
C THR A 96 -0.68 4.17 32.08
N ALA A 97 -1.23 4.09 30.85
CA ALA A 97 -2.66 3.99 30.62
C ALA A 97 -3.05 3.22 29.37
N ARG A 98 -4.27 2.67 29.41
CA ARG A 98 -5.01 2.20 28.24
C ARG A 98 -6.31 2.96 28.14
N SER A 99 -6.65 3.49 26.96
CA SER A 99 -7.88 4.25 26.77
C SER A 99 -8.53 3.89 25.44
N ARG A 100 -9.84 3.89 25.37
CA ARG A 100 -10.56 3.76 24.10
C ARG A 100 -10.29 5.00 23.24
N LEU A 101 -9.90 4.79 21.99
CA LEU A 101 -9.74 5.89 21.04
C LEU A 101 -11.12 6.33 20.51
N PRO A 102 -11.26 7.60 20.08
CA PRO A 102 -12.50 8.12 19.51
C PRO A 102 -13.05 7.24 18.40
N ASP A 103 -14.37 7.11 18.36
CA ASP A 103 -15.05 6.39 17.28
C ASP A 103 -14.88 7.16 15.98
N GLU A 104 -14.16 6.56 15.05
CA GLU A 104 -13.97 7.01 13.68
C GLU A 104 -14.29 5.84 12.77
N LEU A 105 -14.98 6.12 11.67
CA LEU A 105 -15.32 5.09 10.71
C LEU A 105 -14.06 4.61 9.99
N ARG A 106 -13.64 3.38 10.28
CA ARG A 106 -12.46 2.73 9.69
C ARG A 106 -12.87 1.52 8.89
N PHE A 107 -12.10 1.23 7.87
CA PHE A 107 -12.35 0.15 6.92
C PHE A 107 -11.10 -0.69 6.71
N VAL A 108 -11.32 -1.97 6.35
CA VAL A 108 -10.30 -2.91 5.89
C VAL A 108 -10.82 -3.69 4.70
N GLY A 109 -9.91 -4.22 3.89
CA GLY A 109 -10.29 -5.19 2.84
C GLY A 109 -10.74 -6.51 3.47
N ALA A 110 -11.69 -7.19 2.84
CA ALA A 110 -12.20 -8.51 3.23
C ALA A 110 -12.11 -9.50 2.06
N PRO A 111 -11.49 -10.70 2.28
CA PRO A 111 -10.99 -11.31 3.51
C PRO A 111 -9.58 -10.84 3.94
N GLY A 112 -9.00 -9.84 3.34
CA GLY A 112 -7.72 -9.20 3.64
C GLY A 112 -7.59 -7.89 2.89
N MET A 113 -6.67 -7.01 3.28
CA MET A 113 -6.54 -5.65 2.76
C MET A 113 -6.41 -5.60 1.23
N ASN A 114 -5.76 -6.60 0.62
CA ASN A 114 -5.60 -6.68 -0.83
C ASN A 114 -6.93 -6.93 -1.60
N ALA A 115 -8.03 -7.27 -0.92
CA ALA A 115 -9.33 -7.41 -1.59
C ALA A 115 -9.81 -6.08 -2.19
N MET A 116 -9.58 -4.96 -1.50
CA MET A 116 -9.82 -3.63 -2.03
C MET A 116 -9.06 -3.40 -3.35
N ALA A 117 -7.76 -3.69 -3.36
CA ALA A 117 -6.94 -3.51 -4.56
C ALA A 117 -7.37 -4.43 -5.71
N LYS A 118 -7.75 -5.67 -5.42
CA LYS A 118 -8.30 -6.60 -6.42
C LYS A 118 -9.60 -6.09 -7.03
N ALA A 119 -10.50 -5.55 -6.22
CA ALA A 119 -11.75 -4.96 -6.70
C ALA A 119 -11.53 -3.66 -7.48
N LEU A 120 -10.44 -2.91 -7.21
CA LEU A 120 -10.00 -1.80 -8.05
C LEU A 120 -9.35 -2.27 -9.35
N ALA A 121 -8.70 -3.41 -9.38
CA ALA A 121 -8.06 -3.99 -10.56
C ALA A 121 -9.03 -4.72 -11.49
N ASP A 122 -10.25 -4.99 -11.02
CA ASP A 122 -11.25 -5.70 -11.80
C ASP A 122 -11.56 -4.97 -13.13
N GLY A 123 -11.47 -5.72 -14.23
CA GLY A 123 -11.62 -5.17 -15.59
C GLY A 123 -10.40 -4.41 -16.14
N LEU A 124 -9.27 -4.35 -15.43
CA LEU A 124 -8.02 -3.77 -15.91
C LEU A 124 -7.07 -4.83 -16.46
N ASP A 125 -6.31 -4.50 -17.50
CA ASP A 125 -5.17 -5.32 -17.97
C ASP A 125 -3.96 -5.09 -17.04
N VAL A 126 -3.70 -6.02 -16.13
CA VAL A 126 -2.63 -5.94 -15.13
C VAL A 126 -1.66 -7.10 -15.26
N GLU A 127 -0.39 -6.77 -15.53
CA GLU A 127 0.72 -7.72 -15.56
C GLU A 127 1.51 -7.65 -14.26
N THR A 128 1.45 -8.71 -13.47
CA THR A 128 2.16 -8.83 -12.18
C THR A 128 3.44 -9.63 -12.33
N SER A 129 4.32 -9.60 -11.30
CA SER A 129 5.67 -10.20 -11.35
C SER A 129 6.53 -9.64 -12.49
N CYS A 130 6.25 -8.41 -12.89
CA CYS A 130 6.86 -7.74 -14.02
C CYS A 130 7.37 -6.35 -13.57
N GLN A 131 8.67 -6.24 -13.33
CA GLN A 131 9.29 -4.97 -12.96
C GLN A 131 9.65 -4.17 -14.21
N VAL A 132 9.21 -2.91 -14.25
CA VAL A 132 9.72 -1.93 -15.22
C VAL A 132 11.07 -1.43 -14.71
N GLU A 133 12.12 -1.61 -15.49
CA GLU A 133 13.50 -1.25 -15.14
C GLU A 133 13.92 0.08 -15.77
N ALA A 134 13.40 0.39 -16.96
CA ALA A 134 13.67 1.64 -17.66
C ALA A 134 12.49 2.05 -18.53
N CYS A 135 12.42 3.36 -18.79
CA CYS A 135 11.51 3.95 -19.75
C CYS A 135 12.34 4.71 -20.79
N THR A 136 12.05 4.53 -22.07
CA THR A 136 12.69 5.25 -23.18
C THR A 136 11.61 5.84 -24.09
N ARG A 137 11.92 6.91 -24.83
CA ARG A 137 10.98 7.53 -25.78
C ARG A 137 11.64 7.73 -27.13
N ASP A 138 10.94 7.35 -28.18
CA ASP A 138 11.31 7.65 -29.58
C ASP A 138 10.16 8.37 -30.30
N ALA A 139 10.24 8.51 -31.62
CA ALA A 139 9.23 9.14 -32.45
C ALA A 139 7.86 8.41 -32.44
N ARG A 140 7.83 7.13 -32.07
CA ARG A 140 6.62 6.30 -31.98
C ARG A 140 5.92 6.42 -30.64
N GLY A 141 6.62 6.88 -29.59
CA GLY A 141 6.12 6.98 -28.22
C GLY A 141 7.04 6.39 -27.18
N TRP A 142 6.48 6.03 -26.02
CA TRP A 142 7.19 5.44 -24.88
C TRP A 142 7.34 3.93 -25.02
N ALA A 143 8.51 3.43 -24.69
CA ALA A 143 8.80 2.00 -24.52
C ALA A 143 9.29 1.70 -23.09
N LEU A 144 8.90 0.55 -22.55
CA LEU A 144 9.28 0.10 -21.23
C LEU A 144 10.15 -1.15 -21.33
N SER A 145 11.32 -1.14 -20.69
CA SER A 145 12.18 -2.32 -20.50
C SER A 145 11.74 -3.05 -19.23
N LEU A 146 11.50 -4.35 -19.36
CA LEU A 146 10.96 -5.21 -18.31
C LEU A 146 12.03 -6.14 -17.75
N SER A 147 11.93 -6.50 -16.48
CA SER A 147 12.82 -7.47 -15.81
C SER A 147 12.82 -8.86 -16.44
N THR A 148 11.88 -9.16 -17.32
CA THR A 148 11.85 -10.38 -18.15
C THR A 148 12.80 -10.34 -19.34
N GLY A 149 13.47 -9.19 -19.58
CA GLY A 149 14.27 -8.92 -20.79
C GLY A 149 13.45 -8.43 -21.99
N ALA A 150 12.11 -8.40 -21.88
CA ALA A 150 11.25 -7.91 -22.95
C ALA A 150 11.17 -6.37 -22.94
N THR A 151 10.87 -5.81 -24.12
CA THR A 151 10.47 -4.40 -24.28
C THR A 151 9.04 -4.34 -24.76
N THR A 152 8.24 -3.44 -24.19
CA THR A 152 6.83 -3.26 -24.54
C THR A 152 6.54 -1.80 -24.87
N GLY A 153 5.55 -1.57 -25.74
CA GLY A 153 5.13 -0.27 -26.27
C GLY A 153 4.81 -0.39 -27.76
N PRO A 154 4.60 0.70 -28.50
CA PRO A 154 4.69 2.08 -28.00
C PRO A 154 3.46 2.49 -27.16
N PHE A 155 3.67 3.38 -26.19
CA PHE A 155 2.60 4.03 -25.42
C PHE A 155 2.64 5.54 -25.68
N ASP A 156 1.46 6.15 -25.74
CA ASP A 156 1.34 7.63 -25.88
C ASP A 156 1.74 8.33 -24.58
N ASN A 157 1.34 7.74 -23.44
CA ASN A 157 1.62 8.29 -22.11
C ASN A 157 2.10 7.19 -21.17
N ILE A 158 2.91 7.60 -20.18
CA ILE A 158 3.29 6.72 -19.07
C ILE A 158 2.97 7.37 -17.71
N VAL A 159 2.56 6.56 -16.76
CA VAL A 159 2.29 6.97 -15.38
C VAL A 159 3.17 6.16 -14.44
N ILE A 160 3.99 6.83 -13.64
CA ILE A 160 4.80 6.19 -12.60
C ILE A 160 4.07 6.29 -11.26
N ALA A 161 3.54 5.17 -10.79
CA ALA A 161 2.78 5.04 -9.54
C ALA A 161 3.54 4.22 -8.48
N ALA A 162 4.87 4.35 -8.47
CA ALA A 162 5.78 3.70 -7.53
C ALA A 162 6.03 4.58 -6.28
N PRO A 163 6.59 4.02 -5.17
CA PRO A 163 7.13 4.82 -4.07
C PRO A 163 8.12 5.88 -4.56
N ALA A 164 8.21 7.00 -3.84
CA ALA A 164 8.97 8.18 -4.26
C ALA A 164 10.39 7.87 -4.71
N GLU A 165 11.13 7.07 -3.95
CA GLU A 165 12.53 6.71 -4.22
C GLU A 165 12.67 5.88 -5.51
N GLN A 166 11.71 4.98 -5.76
CA GLN A 166 11.68 4.16 -6.97
C GLN A 166 11.22 4.99 -8.19
N ALA A 167 10.23 5.88 -7.98
CA ALA A 167 9.79 6.81 -9.01
C ALA A 167 10.95 7.74 -9.42
N ALA A 168 11.69 8.31 -8.46
CA ALA A 168 12.84 9.15 -8.74
C ALA A 168 13.90 8.46 -9.61
N SER A 169 14.20 7.18 -9.34
CA SER A 169 15.16 6.40 -10.11
C SER A 169 14.73 6.20 -11.55
N LEU A 170 13.45 5.89 -11.81
CA LEU A 170 12.90 5.73 -13.15
C LEU A 170 12.82 7.05 -13.92
N LEU A 171 12.52 8.14 -13.22
CA LEU A 171 12.30 9.47 -13.81
C LEU A 171 13.59 10.22 -14.11
N LEU A 172 14.65 10.00 -13.34
CA LEU A 172 15.87 10.81 -13.42
C LEU A 172 16.44 10.93 -14.87
N PRO A 173 16.51 9.85 -15.67
CA PRO A 173 17.04 9.96 -17.03
C PRO A 173 16.08 10.59 -18.05
N ILE A 174 14.77 10.68 -17.76
CA ILE A 174 13.74 11.01 -18.75
C ILE A 174 12.90 12.25 -18.40
N ALA A 175 12.70 12.55 -17.13
CA ALA A 175 11.90 13.66 -16.62
C ALA A 175 12.53 14.22 -15.32
N PRO A 176 13.70 14.89 -15.38
CA PRO A 176 14.46 15.30 -14.20
C PRO A 176 13.69 16.23 -13.26
N ALA A 177 12.72 17.01 -13.78
CA ALA A 177 11.87 17.87 -12.95
C ALA A 177 10.98 17.05 -12.02
N LEU A 178 10.28 16.04 -12.56
CA LEU A 178 9.46 15.12 -11.76
C LEU A 178 10.30 14.24 -10.83
N ALA A 179 11.53 13.88 -11.25
CA ALA A 179 12.47 13.17 -10.39
C ALA A 179 12.83 13.98 -9.14
N ARG A 180 13.10 15.29 -9.29
CA ARG A 180 13.37 16.18 -8.14
C ARG A 180 12.19 16.28 -7.18
N GLU A 181 10.96 16.34 -7.68
CA GLU A 181 9.77 16.30 -6.82
C GLU A 181 9.69 14.99 -6.01
N ALA A 182 9.97 13.86 -6.65
CA ALA A 182 9.99 12.56 -5.97
C ALA A 182 11.14 12.47 -4.95
N GLN A 183 12.32 13.01 -5.26
CA GLN A 183 13.47 13.08 -4.35
C GLN A 183 13.24 13.99 -3.13
N ALA A 184 12.36 14.98 -3.24
CA ALA A 184 12.01 15.87 -2.13
C ALA A 184 11.10 15.19 -1.09
N ALA A 185 10.34 14.18 -1.50
CA ALA A 185 9.54 13.38 -0.56
C ALA A 185 10.44 12.55 0.36
N ARG A 186 9.99 12.34 1.60
CA ARG A 186 10.71 11.53 2.59
C ARG A 186 9.79 10.43 3.08
N THR A 187 10.30 9.21 3.09
CA THR A 187 9.61 8.06 3.66
C THR A 187 10.39 7.46 4.83
N SER A 188 9.70 6.87 5.78
CA SER A 188 10.30 6.07 6.84
C SER A 188 10.08 4.59 6.59
N PRO A 189 11.00 3.73 7.03
CA PRO A 189 10.81 2.29 7.01
C PRO A 189 9.83 1.85 8.10
N CYS A 190 9.35 0.62 7.95
CA CYS A 190 8.55 -0.06 8.96
C CYS A 190 8.85 -1.55 8.95
N TRP A 191 9.20 -2.11 10.10
CA TRP A 191 9.17 -3.54 10.31
C TRP A 191 7.77 -3.98 10.70
N ALA A 192 7.23 -4.93 9.93
CA ALA A 192 5.93 -5.54 10.19
C ALA A 192 6.14 -7.00 10.59
N THR A 193 5.65 -7.39 11.77
CA THR A 193 5.74 -8.77 12.25
C THR A 193 4.36 -9.43 12.24
N MET A 194 4.33 -10.69 11.83
CA MET A 194 3.15 -11.53 11.72
C MET A 194 3.27 -12.68 12.70
N LEU A 195 2.32 -12.78 13.64
CA LEU A 195 2.29 -13.81 14.67
C LEU A 195 1.04 -14.66 14.53
N ALA A 196 1.18 -16.00 14.68
CA ALA A 196 0.06 -16.90 14.84
C ALA A 196 0.19 -17.67 16.15
N PHE A 197 -0.92 -17.77 16.88
CA PHE A 197 -1.03 -18.58 18.11
C PHE A 197 -2.06 -19.69 17.85
N SER A 198 -1.83 -20.88 18.39
CA SER A 198 -2.67 -22.08 18.23
C SER A 198 -4.02 -22.00 18.94
N SER A 199 -4.29 -20.93 19.66
CA SER A 199 -5.57 -20.67 20.32
C SER A 199 -5.77 -19.18 20.54
N PRO A 200 -7.00 -18.69 20.76
CA PRO A 200 -7.30 -17.29 20.95
C PRO A 200 -6.46 -16.62 22.04
N ILE A 201 -5.95 -15.42 21.73
CA ILE A 201 -5.36 -14.52 22.71
C ILE A 201 -6.48 -13.66 23.26
N ARG A 202 -6.67 -13.71 24.59
CA ARG A 202 -7.71 -12.92 25.27
C ARG A 202 -7.15 -11.56 25.64
N VAL A 203 -7.56 -10.55 24.90
CA VAL A 203 -7.27 -9.12 25.14
C VAL A 203 -8.56 -8.32 25.00
N ASP A 204 -8.58 -7.11 25.54
CA ASP A 204 -9.73 -6.19 25.55
C ASP A 204 -9.82 -5.30 24.28
N PHE A 205 -9.04 -5.61 23.26
CA PHE A 205 -8.99 -4.84 22.01
C PHE A 205 -8.84 -5.74 20.78
N GLU A 206 -9.31 -5.28 19.65
CA GLU A 206 -9.02 -5.87 18.34
C GLU A 206 -7.79 -5.22 17.69
N ALA A 207 -7.57 -3.94 17.97
CA ALA A 207 -6.37 -3.22 17.55
C ALA A 207 -5.96 -2.19 18.61
N ALA A 208 -4.66 -1.87 18.63
CA ALA A 208 -4.15 -0.82 19.51
C ALA A 208 -3.09 0.05 18.81
N ARG A 209 -3.20 1.37 19.05
CA ARG A 209 -2.06 2.29 18.87
C ARG A 209 -1.20 2.23 20.10
N VAL A 210 0.10 2.06 19.89
CA VAL A 210 1.07 1.91 20.97
C VAL A 210 2.00 3.11 20.96
N SER A 211 2.03 3.83 22.08
CA SER A 211 2.87 5.01 22.31
C SER A 211 3.63 4.91 23.63
N ASP A 212 3.87 3.67 24.10
CA ASP A 212 4.68 3.36 25.27
C ASP A 212 6.18 3.32 24.92
N SER A 213 7.01 2.88 25.85
CA SER A 213 8.46 2.70 25.66
C SER A 213 8.83 1.49 24.79
N SER A 214 7.87 0.65 24.39
CA SER A 214 8.12 -0.53 23.55
C SER A 214 8.46 -0.15 22.10
N PRO A 215 9.05 -1.05 21.31
CA PRO A 215 9.32 -0.83 19.89
C PRO A 215 8.07 -0.79 19.01
N LEU A 216 6.88 -1.12 19.53
CA LEU A 216 5.65 -1.21 18.76
C LEU A 216 4.95 0.14 18.61
N ALA A 217 4.38 0.37 17.42
CA ALA A 217 3.49 1.50 17.13
C ALA A 217 2.05 1.06 16.94
N TRP A 218 1.84 -0.17 16.46
CA TRP A 218 0.53 -0.71 16.16
C TRP A 218 0.49 -2.22 16.33
N VAL A 219 -0.63 -2.72 16.82
CA VAL A 219 -0.96 -4.14 16.88
C VAL A 219 -2.41 -4.36 16.45
N ALA A 220 -2.69 -5.41 15.67
CA ALA A 220 -4.05 -5.71 15.23
C ALA A 220 -4.29 -7.20 15.04
N LEU A 221 -5.50 -7.64 15.45
CA LEU A 221 -6.01 -8.98 15.22
C LEU A 221 -6.45 -9.13 13.75
N MET A 222 -5.99 -10.17 13.07
CA MET A 222 -6.34 -10.49 11.70
C MET A 222 -7.60 -11.37 11.65
N LYS A 223 -8.74 -10.80 11.24
CA LYS A 223 -10.04 -11.50 11.22
C LYS A 223 -10.25 -12.46 10.05
N GLY A 224 -9.49 -12.36 8.99
CA GLY A 224 -9.65 -13.18 7.77
C GLY A 224 -9.22 -14.64 7.88
N ASN A 225 -9.04 -15.16 9.11
CA ASN A 225 -8.58 -16.52 9.40
C ASN A 225 -9.70 -17.34 10.06
N ASN A 226 -9.72 -18.66 9.84
CA ASN A 226 -10.82 -19.57 10.17
C ASN A 226 -11.01 -19.88 11.69
N GLY A 227 -10.52 -19.02 12.58
CA GLY A 227 -10.73 -19.19 14.02
C GLY A 227 -9.85 -20.24 14.71
N ALA A 228 -9.20 -21.14 13.96
CA ALA A 228 -8.27 -22.13 14.52
C ALA A 228 -6.98 -21.50 15.09
N TYR A 229 -6.63 -20.32 14.59
CA TYR A 229 -5.45 -19.55 15.00
C TYR A 229 -5.84 -18.12 15.36
N SER A 230 -5.17 -17.58 16.40
CA SER A 230 -5.21 -16.15 16.68
C SER A 230 -4.03 -15.48 15.97
N CYS A 231 -4.32 -14.75 14.90
CA CYS A 231 -3.32 -14.12 14.02
C CYS A 231 -3.21 -12.63 14.31
N TRP A 232 -2.00 -12.13 14.47
CA TRP A 232 -1.72 -10.73 14.80
C TRP A 232 -0.70 -10.12 13.84
N ALA A 233 -0.96 -8.89 13.40
CA ALA A 233 0.02 -8.07 12.69
C ALA A 233 0.48 -6.93 13.59
N LEU A 234 1.80 -6.75 13.65
CA LEU A 234 2.47 -5.78 14.49
C LEU A 234 3.28 -4.84 13.60
N HIS A 235 3.23 -3.54 13.86
CA HIS A 235 4.14 -2.57 13.24
C HIS A 235 5.05 -1.95 14.28
N ALA A 236 6.33 -1.91 13.96
CA ALA A 236 7.30 -1.20 14.76
C ALA A 236 7.22 0.31 14.53
N LYS A 237 7.69 1.07 15.51
CA LYS A 237 7.88 2.53 15.39
C LYS A 237 8.85 2.86 14.25
N PRO A 238 8.66 4.00 13.56
CA PRO A 238 9.55 4.43 12.48
C PRO A 238 11.02 4.57 12.91
N ASP A 239 11.28 5.19 14.05
CA ASP A 239 12.63 5.40 14.57
C ASP A 239 13.29 4.06 14.88
N TRP A 240 12.60 3.18 15.63
CA TRP A 240 13.09 1.84 15.90
C TRP A 240 13.33 1.04 14.61
N SER A 241 12.45 1.18 13.62
CA SER A 241 12.61 0.50 12.31
C SER A 241 13.83 1.02 11.56
N THR A 242 14.12 2.33 11.66
CA THR A 242 15.30 2.96 11.04
C THR A 242 16.59 2.47 11.68
N GLU A 243 16.65 2.46 13.01
CA GLU A 243 17.81 1.99 13.77
C GLU A 243 18.12 0.50 13.52
N ASN A 244 17.07 -0.31 13.29
CA ASN A 244 17.17 -1.75 13.11
C ASN A 244 16.93 -2.21 11.67
N ILE A 245 17.10 -1.33 10.67
CA ILE A 245 16.71 -1.59 9.28
C ILE A 245 17.49 -2.76 8.66
N GLU A 246 18.71 -3.00 9.06
CA GLU A 246 19.58 -4.06 8.53
C GLU A 246 19.61 -5.33 9.41
N GLN A 247 18.82 -5.38 10.47
CA GLN A 247 18.69 -6.60 11.27
C GLN A 247 18.01 -7.73 10.49
N SER A 248 18.22 -8.98 10.92
CA SER A 248 17.56 -10.12 10.31
C SER A 248 16.06 -10.15 10.64
N ALA A 249 15.27 -10.72 9.73
CA ALA A 249 13.82 -10.84 9.94
C ALA A 249 13.48 -11.70 11.16
N GLU A 250 14.28 -12.71 11.45
CA GLU A 250 14.12 -13.60 12.61
C GLU A 250 14.37 -12.85 13.92
N TRP A 251 15.44 -12.07 14.00
CA TRP A 251 15.73 -11.24 15.16
C TRP A 251 14.62 -10.23 15.44
N VAL A 252 14.13 -9.57 14.39
CA VAL A 252 13.04 -8.60 14.50
C VAL A 252 11.74 -9.28 14.94
N ALA A 253 11.42 -10.43 14.36
CA ALA A 253 10.21 -11.19 14.71
C ALA A 253 10.21 -11.57 16.19
N ASP A 254 11.33 -12.09 16.72
CA ASP A 254 11.48 -12.44 18.14
C ASP A 254 11.33 -11.18 19.02
N ARG A 255 12.01 -10.08 18.68
CA ARG A 255 11.98 -8.86 19.48
C ARG A 255 10.58 -8.24 19.56
N LEU A 256 9.85 -8.18 18.43
CA LEU A 256 8.50 -7.62 18.42
C LEU A 256 7.46 -8.58 19.00
N ALA A 257 7.65 -9.91 18.90
CA ALA A 257 6.81 -10.90 19.58
C ALA A 257 6.89 -10.76 21.11
N ARG A 258 8.08 -10.56 21.68
CA ARG A 258 8.26 -10.30 23.12
C ARG A 258 7.58 -9.00 23.55
N ALA A 259 7.72 -7.94 22.75
CA ALA A 259 7.04 -6.68 23.03
C ALA A 259 5.50 -6.85 23.01
N PHE A 260 4.97 -7.61 22.07
CA PHE A 260 3.55 -7.94 22.00
C PHE A 260 3.10 -8.77 23.21
N ALA A 261 3.90 -9.76 23.65
CA ALA A 261 3.58 -10.56 24.83
C ALA A 261 3.40 -9.69 26.08
N GLY A 262 4.25 -8.67 26.25
CA GLY A 262 4.11 -7.68 27.34
C GLY A 262 2.82 -6.86 27.22
N ILE A 263 2.49 -6.36 26.02
CA ILE A 263 1.24 -5.61 25.76
C ILE A 263 0.01 -6.49 25.99
N ALA A 264 0.02 -7.71 25.46
CA ALA A 264 -1.09 -8.65 25.59
C ALA A 264 -1.17 -9.33 26.97
N ARG A 265 -0.14 -9.17 27.81
CA ARG A 265 0.01 -9.80 29.13
C ARG A 265 -0.13 -11.32 29.06
N ILE A 266 0.59 -11.93 28.11
CA ILE A 266 0.58 -13.38 27.88
C ILE A 266 1.97 -13.96 28.09
N ASP A 267 2.00 -15.17 28.64
CA ASP A 267 3.18 -16.04 28.71
C ASP A 267 2.96 -17.22 27.74
N ARG A 268 2.94 -16.89 26.45
CA ARG A 268 2.71 -17.88 25.40
C ARG A 268 3.53 -17.52 24.17
N GLN A 269 4.21 -18.52 23.60
CA GLN A 269 4.95 -18.36 22.35
C GLN A 269 4.02 -18.53 21.15
N PRO A 270 4.21 -17.74 20.08
CA PRO A 270 3.52 -17.97 18.82
C PRO A 270 4.02 -19.27 18.18
N VAL A 271 3.12 -19.99 17.50
CA VAL A 271 3.48 -21.15 16.66
C VAL A 271 4.06 -20.72 15.32
N HIS A 272 3.89 -19.46 14.95
CA HIS A 272 4.55 -18.83 13.82
C HIS A 272 4.88 -17.38 14.14
N ALA A 273 6.12 -16.98 13.81
CA ALA A 273 6.56 -15.59 13.84
C ALA A 273 7.42 -15.32 12.60
N SER A 274 7.11 -14.27 11.89
CA SER A 274 7.92 -13.78 10.76
C SER A 274 7.83 -12.28 10.63
N ALA A 275 8.89 -11.64 10.14
CA ALA A 275 8.90 -10.20 9.91
C ALA A 275 9.11 -9.87 8.44
N HIS A 276 8.62 -8.70 8.05
CA HIS A 276 8.79 -8.13 6.72
C HIS A 276 9.29 -6.69 6.83
N ARG A 277 10.30 -6.37 6.05
CA ARG A 277 10.94 -5.05 6.01
C ARG A 277 10.34 -4.20 4.89
N TRP A 278 9.54 -3.21 5.25
CA TRP A 278 9.10 -2.16 4.35
C TRP A 278 10.12 -1.02 4.37
N ARG A 279 10.99 -0.91 3.36
CA ARG A 279 11.98 0.18 3.29
C ARG A 279 11.34 1.55 3.04
N TYR A 280 10.26 1.59 2.27
CA TYR A 280 9.51 2.80 1.89
C TYR A 280 8.08 2.69 2.38
N ALA A 281 7.89 2.67 3.71
CA ALA A 281 6.62 2.31 4.32
C ALA A 281 5.67 3.50 4.41
N GLN A 282 6.11 4.58 5.02
CA GLN A 282 5.24 5.68 5.41
C GLN A 282 5.83 7.03 5.01
N VAL A 283 5.05 7.82 4.31
CA VAL A 283 5.42 9.18 3.90
C VAL A 283 5.52 10.08 5.14
N GLN A 284 6.64 10.75 5.32
CA GLN A 284 6.89 11.73 6.38
C GLN A 284 6.74 13.15 5.85
N PHE A 285 7.26 13.41 4.64
CA PHE A 285 7.12 14.67 3.93
C PHE A 285 6.60 14.40 2.52
N SER A 286 5.46 15.00 2.20
CA SER A 286 4.83 14.88 0.89
C SER A 286 5.20 16.04 -0.04
N ALA A 287 5.02 15.84 -1.35
CA ALA A 287 5.26 16.89 -2.35
C ALA A 287 4.21 18.02 -2.32
N GLY A 288 3.07 17.82 -1.65
CA GLY A 288 2.05 18.84 -1.43
C GLY A 288 1.06 19.07 -2.60
N THR A 289 1.26 18.41 -3.74
CA THR A 289 0.35 18.48 -4.90
C THR A 289 -0.13 17.08 -5.27
N PRO A 290 -1.36 16.90 -5.78
CA PRO A 290 -1.94 15.57 -5.96
C PRO A 290 -1.20 14.70 -6.98
N PHE A 291 -0.57 15.30 -8.00
CA PHE A 291 0.20 14.60 -9.03
C PHE A 291 1.27 15.52 -9.61
N GLY A 292 2.24 14.94 -10.35
CA GLY A 292 3.10 15.62 -11.28
C GLY A 292 2.72 15.22 -12.71
N TRP A 293 2.78 16.15 -13.67
CA TRP A 293 2.47 15.92 -15.07
C TRP A 293 3.34 16.78 -15.97
N ASP A 294 4.06 16.13 -16.87
CA ASP A 294 4.79 16.78 -17.96
C ASP A 294 3.99 16.51 -19.26
N GLU A 295 3.34 17.55 -19.78
CA GLU A 295 2.43 17.47 -20.93
C GLU A 295 3.18 17.23 -22.24
N ASP A 296 4.38 17.81 -22.39
CA ASP A 296 5.20 17.68 -23.61
C ASP A 296 5.78 16.27 -23.73
N LEU A 297 6.16 15.70 -22.63
CA LEU A 297 6.65 14.32 -22.57
C LEU A 297 5.51 13.30 -22.50
N GLY A 298 4.32 13.66 -22.05
CA GLY A 298 3.23 12.70 -21.80
C GLY A 298 3.56 11.75 -20.65
N ILE A 299 4.24 12.24 -19.60
CA ILE A 299 4.62 11.45 -18.42
C ILE A 299 4.03 12.05 -17.16
N GLY A 300 3.49 11.19 -16.29
CA GLY A 300 2.94 11.60 -15.00
C GLY A 300 3.38 10.75 -13.83
N VAL A 301 3.22 11.31 -12.64
CA VAL A 301 3.52 10.65 -11.38
C VAL A 301 2.38 10.79 -10.39
N CYS A 302 2.04 9.70 -9.70
CA CYS A 302 1.07 9.69 -8.62
C CYS A 302 1.49 8.72 -7.49
N GLY A 303 0.92 8.89 -6.32
CA GLY A 303 1.22 8.08 -5.15
C GLY A 303 0.84 8.81 -3.86
N ASP A 304 0.85 8.09 -2.74
CA ASP A 304 0.64 8.69 -1.42
C ASP A 304 1.69 9.77 -1.08
N TRP A 305 2.92 9.62 -1.58
CA TRP A 305 4.00 10.59 -1.38
C TRP A 305 3.70 11.98 -1.97
N ARG A 306 2.66 12.09 -2.80
CA ARG A 306 2.19 13.38 -3.31
C ARG A 306 1.41 14.16 -2.24
N LEU A 307 0.57 13.47 -1.45
CA LEU A 307 -0.39 14.10 -0.54
C LEU A 307 -0.23 13.68 0.94
N GLY A 308 0.31 12.48 1.21
CA GLY A 308 0.52 11.97 2.57
C GLY A 308 0.19 10.49 2.76
N PRO A 309 0.50 9.92 3.94
CA PRO A 309 0.56 8.47 4.20
C PRO A 309 -0.82 7.84 4.45
N ARG A 310 -1.77 7.94 3.51
CA ARG A 310 -3.10 7.33 3.64
C ARG A 310 -3.54 6.69 2.33
N ILE A 311 -4.29 5.59 2.42
CA ILE A 311 -4.92 4.93 1.26
C ILE A 311 -5.80 5.91 0.47
N GLU A 312 -6.61 6.72 1.16
CA GLU A 312 -7.42 7.77 0.57
C GLU A 312 -6.61 8.75 -0.28
N LEU A 313 -5.47 9.22 0.26
CA LEU A 313 -4.62 10.19 -0.44
C LEU A 313 -3.89 9.57 -1.62
N ALA A 314 -3.54 8.28 -1.54
CA ALA A 314 -3.02 7.53 -2.67
C ALA A 314 -4.08 7.42 -3.79
N TRP A 315 -5.32 7.09 -3.44
CA TRP A 315 -6.44 7.02 -4.38
C TRP A 315 -6.70 8.37 -5.04
N GLN A 316 -6.80 9.45 -4.25
CA GLN A 316 -7.00 10.81 -4.76
C GLN A 316 -5.90 11.24 -5.73
N SER A 317 -4.65 10.93 -5.40
CA SER A 317 -3.51 11.23 -6.27
C SER A 317 -3.63 10.56 -7.63
N GLY A 318 -3.98 9.27 -7.65
CA GLY A 318 -4.16 8.52 -8.90
C GLY A 318 -5.36 9.00 -9.72
N ASP A 319 -6.52 9.19 -9.08
CA ASP A 319 -7.75 9.67 -9.72
C ASP A 319 -7.58 11.06 -10.33
N ALA A 320 -6.88 11.96 -9.60
CA ALA A 320 -6.60 13.31 -10.08
C ALA A 320 -5.68 13.30 -11.31
N LEU A 321 -4.64 12.47 -11.35
CA LEU A 321 -3.78 12.33 -12.52
C LEU A 321 -4.53 11.74 -13.72
N GLY A 322 -5.32 10.68 -13.53
CA GLY A 322 -6.15 10.11 -14.58
C GLY A 322 -7.12 11.14 -15.18
N SER A 323 -7.72 11.97 -14.31
CA SER A 323 -8.61 13.07 -14.71
C SER A 323 -7.86 14.17 -15.47
N LYS A 324 -6.61 14.49 -15.13
CA LYS A 324 -5.78 15.46 -15.86
C LYS A 324 -5.47 14.97 -17.26
N ILE A 325 -4.99 13.71 -17.39
CA ILE A 325 -4.64 13.10 -18.69
C ILE A 325 -5.86 13.10 -19.63
N THR A 326 -7.04 12.71 -19.11
CA THR A 326 -8.28 12.69 -19.88
C THR A 326 -8.62 14.09 -20.42
N ARG A 327 -8.51 15.15 -19.59
CA ARG A 327 -8.84 16.54 -20.00
C ARG A 327 -7.86 17.12 -21.01
N THR A 328 -6.59 16.78 -20.92
CA THR A 328 -5.57 17.20 -21.90
C THR A 328 -5.90 16.66 -23.31
N ASN A 329 -6.44 15.46 -23.38
CA ASN A 329 -6.79 14.79 -24.64
C ASN A 329 -8.16 15.21 -25.23
N MET A 330 -8.89 16.14 -24.58
CA MET A 330 -10.13 16.74 -25.10
C MET A 330 -9.90 18.08 -25.84
N ARG A 331 -8.70 18.63 -25.75
CA ARG A 331 -8.27 19.82 -26.47
C ARG A 331 -7.56 19.45 -27.77
#